data_3341479d09c756c302935bcc66f4e974
#
_entry.id   3341479d09c756c302935bcc66f4e974
#
_cell.length_a   1.000
_cell.length_b   1.000
_cell.length_c   1.000
_cell.angle_alpha   90.00
_cell.angle_beta   90.00
_cell.angle_gamma   90.00
#
_symmetry.space_group_name_H-M   'P 1'
#
loop_
_entity.id
_entity.type
_entity.pdbx_description
1 polymer ?
#
loop_
_entity_poly.entity_id
_entity_poly.type
_entity_poly.pdbx_seq_one_letter_code
_entity_poly.pdbx_strand_id
1 'polypeptide(L)'
;MSADRLPPLGRPAAPRRGRLRLAAAVAAGLLALTGCRAGDGDPAAASAPADGVHGDAGTAAPTESAAPEGLGLGDRQDERMAQAAAERAATFGFVRQRAATAEEIDAAREDSRDRRADADRTTVQPAQCKAPLTALDFSPIALDGAEATRVDVGADTFTGTGTVEVARLTGQGRQDVERHIQTVNALRADCREMTMTVQEGDATVDYRLEVSDAPLSDGTPAQSALVWERTVASESEPQLTAQVLTAVTSDAVVMVSFVGRPEAGRKEFTLIAEEMLAAALAAD
;
A
#
# COMPACT_ATOMS: atom_id res chain seq x y z
N MET A 1 18.64 53.80 49.11
CA MET A 1 18.68 54.38 47.74
C MET A 1 19.55 53.46 46.91
N SER A 2 18.99 52.46 46.25
CA SER A 2 19.69 51.52 45.40
C SER A 2 19.15 51.69 43.99
N ALA A 3 20.05 52.01 43.07
CA ALA A 3 19.73 52.27 41.68
C ALA A 3 19.65 50.92 40.92
N ASP A 4 18.49 50.63 40.41
CA ASP A 4 18.24 49.52 39.49
C ASP A 4 18.91 49.81 38.11
N ARG A 5 19.79 48.91 37.69
CA ARG A 5 20.40 48.91 36.36
C ARG A 5 19.54 48.03 35.42
N LEU A 6 18.91 48.64 34.42
CA LEU A 6 18.28 47.98 33.29
C LEU A 6 19.32 47.29 32.39
N PRO A 7 19.08 46.09 31.87
CA PRO A 7 19.94 45.41 30.90
C PRO A 7 19.75 45.98 29.47
N PRO A 8 20.79 45.92 28.61
CA PRO A 8 20.76 46.52 27.28
C PRO A 8 19.91 45.67 26.31
N LEU A 9 19.16 46.40 25.48
CA LEU A 9 18.35 45.89 24.39
C LEU A 9 19.25 45.19 23.34
N GLY A 10 19.00 43.90 23.12
CA GLY A 10 19.67 43.10 22.08
C GLY A 10 19.27 43.56 20.67
N ARG A 11 20.26 43.67 19.79
CA ARG A 11 20.14 43.98 18.37
C ARG A 11 19.35 42.90 17.65
N PRO A 12 18.44 43.24 16.69
CA PRO A 12 17.76 42.25 15.87
C PRO A 12 18.74 41.58 14.91
N ALA A 13 18.72 40.23 14.92
CA ALA A 13 19.48 39.42 13.98
C ALA A 13 18.87 39.53 12.57
N ALA A 14 19.73 39.72 11.58
CA ALA A 14 19.36 39.78 10.18
C ALA A 14 18.79 38.44 9.69
N PRO A 15 17.76 38.45 8.80
CA PRO A 15 17.20 37.24 8.27
C PRO A 15 18.19 36.52 7.35
N ARG A 16 18.61 35.32 7.73
CA ARG A 16 19.31 34.38 6.84
C ARG A 16 18.38 34.02 5.69
N ARG A 17 18.72 34.40 4.48
CA ARG A 17 18.10 33.91 3.24
C ARG A 17 18.37 32.40 3.13
N GLY A 18 17.47 31.61 3.69
CA GLY A 18 17.39 30.18 3.45
C GLY A 18 16.94 29.99 2.01
N ARG A 19 17.72 29.21 1.26
CA ARG A 19 17.40 28.77 -0.10
C ARG A 19 16.08 27.99 -0.02
N LEU A 20 15.04 28.49 -0.69
CA LEU A 20 13.83 27.72 -0.99
C LEU A 20 14.27 26.47 -1.77
N ARG A 21 14.37 25.35 -1.11
CA ARG A 21 14.21 24.05 -1.75
C ARG A 21 12.71 23.88 -1.91
N LEU A 22 12.23 23.92 -3.16
CA LEU A 22 10.90 23.43 -3.51
C LEU A 22 10.85 21.94 -3.12
N ALA A 23 10.38 21.69 -1.92
CA ALA A 23 9.85 20.39 -1.56
C ALA A 23 8.42 20.39 -2.10
N ALA A 24 8.23 19.86 -3.30
CA ALA A 24 6.92 19.39 -3.74
C ALA A 24 6.58 18.20 -2.83
N ALA A 25 5.98 18.50 -1.70
CA ALA A 25 5.39 17.48 -0.83
C ALA A 25 4.14 16.98 -1.54
N VAL A 26 4.32 15.94 -2.32
CA VAL A 26 3.22 15.14 -2.86
C VAL A 26 2.61 14.40 -1.69
N ALA A 27 1.58 14.96 -1.08
CA ALA A 27 0.68 14.26 -0.17
C ALA A 27 -0.19 13.21 -0.91
N ALA A 28 0.31 12.69 -2.03
CA ALA A 28 -0.21 11.56 -2.79
C ALA A 28 0.61 10.31 -2.48
N GLY A 29 0.98 10.12 -1.22
CA GLY A 29 1.78 8.97 -0.76
C GLY A 29 1.03 7.64 -0.70
N LEU A 30 -0.14 7.54 -1.29
CA LEU A 30 -0.79 6.28 -1.63
C LEU A 30 -0.47 5.98 -3.10
N LEU A 31 0.66 5.26 -3.32
CA LEU A 31 1.05 4.63 -4.58
C LEU A 31 1.21 5.58 -5.78
N ALA A 32 2.39 6.18 -5.92
CA ALA A 32 2.87 6.60 -7.23
C ALA A 32 3.14 5.35 -8.08
N LEU A 33 2.11 4.84 -8.75
CA LEU A 33 2.29 3.99 -9.91
C LEU A 33 2.78 4.88 -11.04
N THR A 34 4.08 4.92 -11.30
CA THR A 34 4.66 5.49 -12.49
C THR A 34 4.18 4.69 -13.70
N GLY A 35 3.06 5.13 -14.29
CA GLY A 35 2.59 4.64 -15.57
C GLY A 35 3.60 5.02 -16.65
N CYS A 36 4.18 4.03 -17.30
CA CYS A 36 4.91 4.22 -18.55
C CYS A 36 3.98 4.87 -19.60
N ARG A 37 4.36 6.05 -20.03
CA ARG A 37 3.74 6.81 -21.11
C ARG A 37 3.99 6.06 -22.41
N ALA A 38 2.97 5.39 -22.95
CA ALA A 38 2.98 4.86 -24.32
C ALA A 38 2.92 6.04 -25.28
N GLY A 39 3.86 6.07 -26.23
CA GLY A 39 3.96 7.13 -27.24
C GLY A 39 2.79 7.09 -28.22
N ASP A 40 2.32 8.29 -28.57
CA ASP A 40 1.42 8.55 -29.69
C ASP A 40 2.07 8.08 -31.01
N GLY A 41 1.43 7.12 -31.67
CA GLY A 41 1.71 6.71 -33.05
C GLY A 41 0.46 6.87 -33.88
N ASP A 42 0.52 7.81 -34.81
CA ASP A 42 -0.50 8.21 -35.79
C ASP A 42 -0.86 7.04 -36.74
N PRO A 43 -2.13 6.82 -37.11
CA PRO A 43 -2.52 5.81 -38.09
C PRO A 43 -2.56 6.37 -39.49
N ALA A 44 -1.63 5.99 -40.34
CA ALA A 44 -1.76 6.20 -41.79
C ALA A 44 -2.24 4.92 -42.48
N ALA A 45 -3.32 5.07 -43.23
CA ALA A 45 -3.99 4.07 -44.04
C ALA A 45 -3.13 3.58 -45.22
N ALA A 46 -3.20 2.29 -45.56
CA ALA A 46 -3.10 1.81 -46.95
C ALA A 46 -3.62 0.37 -47.11
N SER A 47 -4.37 0.24 -48.13
CA SER A 47 -5.17 -0.83 -48.70
C SER A 47 -4.47 -2.15 -49.00
N ALA A 48 -5.28 -3.23 -49.01
CA ALA A 48 -5.01 -4.59 -49.49
C ALA A 48 -4.62 -4.68 -50.99
N PRO A 49 -4.12 -5.82 -51.53
CA PRO A 49 -5.01 -6.93 -51.82
C PRO A 49 -4.48 -8.38 -51.52
N ALA A 50 -5.41 -9.29 -51.63
CA ALA A 50 -5.30 -10.73 -51.46
C ALA A 50 -4.37 -11.41 -52.46
N ASP A 51 -3.71 -12.50 -52.03
CA ASP A 51 -3.75 -13.79 -52.77
C ASP A 51 -3.17 -14.93 -51.89
N GLY A 52 -3.84 -16.07 -51.92
CA GLY A 52 -3.60 -17.22 -51.10
C GLY A 52 -2.33 -18.00 -51.43
N VAL A 53 -1.93 -18.86 -50.54
CA VAL A 53 -1.40 -20.23 -50.79
C VAL A 53 -1.49 -21.07 -49.50
N HIS A 54 -2.00 -22.29 -49.63
CA HIS A 54 -2.00 -23.39 -48.65
C HIS A 54 -0.60 -23.71 -48.15
N GLY A 55 -0.44 -23.99 -46.87
CA GLY A 55 0.80 -24.48 -46.33
C GLY A 55 0.66 -24.90 -44.86
N ASP A 56 0.58 -26.22 -44.68
CA ASP A 56 1.00 -27.01 -43.53
C ASP A 56 0.55 -26.64 -42.10
N ALA A 57 -0.30 -27.52 -41.58
CA ALA A 57 -0.58 -27.67 -40.17
C ALA A 57 0.66 -28.15 -39.41
N GLY A 58 1.56 -27.23 -39.07
CA GLY A 58 2.61 -27.44 -38.08
C GLY A 58 1.99 -27.41 -36.71
N THR A 59 1.86 -28.59 -36.08
CA THR A 59 1.53 -28.73 -34.66
C THR A 59 2.53 -27.92 -33.84
N ALA A 60 2.17 -26.70 -33.47
CA ALA A 60 2.93 -25.94 -32.48
C ALA A 60 2.87 -26.72 -31.16
N ALA A 61 4.00 -27.24 -30.73
CA ALA A 61 4.17 -27.75 -29.38
C ALA A 61 3.75 -26.63 -28.40
N PRO A 62 3.05 -26.98 -27.29
CA PRO A 62 2.72 -26.00 -26.28
C PRO A 62 4.05 -25.38 -25.82
N THR A 63 4.17 -24.08 -25.98
CA THR A 63 5.29 -23.32 -25.42
C THR A 63 5.24 -23.55 -23.91
N GLU A 64 6.20 -24.33 -23.42
CA GLU A 64 6.43 -24.55 -22.00
C GLU A 64 6.54 -23.18 -21.35
N SER A 65 5.51 -22.81 -20.56
CA SER A 65 5.50 -21.56 -19.81
C SER A 65 6.73 -21.59 -18.92
N ALA A 66 7.68 -20.71 -19.19
CA ALA A 66 8.89 -20.62 -18.38
C ALA A 66 8.43 -20.48 -16.91
N ALA A 67 8.91 -21.39 -16.07
CA ALA A 67 8.69 -21.30 -14.64
C ALA A 67 9.14 -19.91 -14.19
N PRO A 68 8.37 -19.21 -13.34
CA PRO A 68 8.76 -17.88 -12.88
C PRO A 68 10.16 -17.97 -12.27
N GLU A 69 11.08 -17.11 -12.73
CA GLU A 69 12.37 -16.96 -12.07
C GLU A 69 12.10 -16.70 -10.59
N GLY A 70 12.70 -17.48 -9.70
CA GLY A 70 12.43 -17.40 -8.26
C GLY A 70 12.62 -15.97 -7.76
N LEU A 71 11.83 -15.55 -6.77
CA LEU A 71 11.85 -14.19 -6.20
C LEU A 71 13.22 -13.75 -5.64
N GLY A 72 14.22 -14.66 -5.64
CA GLY A 72 15.56 -14.37 -5.11
C GLY A 72 15.57 -14.14 -3.58
N LEU A 73 14.50 -14.53 -2.89
CA LEU A 73 14.41 -14.50 -1.43
C LEU A 73 15.29 -15.59 -0.83
N GLY A 74 15.78 -15.35 0.38
CA GLY A 74 16.60 -16.30 1.15
C GLY A 74 15.75 -17.23 2.03
N ASP A 75 16.41 -17.77 3.07
CA ASP A 75 15.83 -18.78 3.97
C ASP A 75 15.38 -18.18 5.32
N ARG A 76 15.37 -16.85 5.48
CA ARG A 76 14.82 -16.24 6.69
C ARG A 76 13.32 -16.54 6.79
N GLN A 77 12.79 -16.56 8.00
CA GLN A 77 11.39 -16.86 8.25
C GLN A 77 10.44 -15.89 7.50
N ASP A 78 10.69 -14.59 7.59
CA ASP A 78 9.91 -13.57 6.89
C ASP A 78 9.96 -13.73 5.36
N GLU A 79 11.10 -14.15 4.81
CA GLU A 79 11.28 -14.43 3.39
C GLU A 79 10.50 -15.67 2.94
N ARG A 80 10.59 -16.78 3.71
CA ARG A 80 9.81 -18.00 3.39
C ARG A 80 8.32 -17.75 3.44
N MET A 81 7.83 -17.03 4.47
CA MET A 81 6.41 -16.69 4.62
C MET A 81 5.93 -15.82 3.45
N ALA A 82 6.70 -14.79 3.07
CA ALA A 82 6.36 -13.92 1.94
C ALA A 82 6.38 -14.68 0.60
N GLN A 83 7.35 -15.57 0.40
CA GLN A 83 7.44 -16.42 -0.78
C GLN A 83 6.24 -17.35 -0.90
N ALA A 84 5.87 -18.05 0.17
CA ALA A 84 4.71 -18.97 0.17
C ALA A 84 3.40 -18.24 -0.16
N ALA A 85 3.21 -17.01 0.37
CA ALA A 85 2.06 -16.18 0.03
C ALA A 85 2.06 -15.78 -1.45
N ALA A 86 3.21 -15.38 -2.00
CA ALA A 86 3.33 -14.99 -3.40
C ALA A 86 3.11 -16.19 -4.34
N GLU A 87 3.67 -17.35 -4.03
CA GLU A 87 3.43 -18.59 -4.77
C GLU A 87 1.93 -18.96 -4.76
N ARG A 88 1.27 -18.77 -3.62
CA ARG A 88 -0.18 -18.98 -3.53
C ARG A 88 -0.94 -17.99 -4.41
N ALA A 89 -0.57 -16.71 -4.44
CA ALA A 89 -1.16 -15.70 -5.32
C ALA A 89 -1.02 -16.08 -6.80
N ALA A 90 0.11 -16.70 -7.21
CA ALA A 90 0.33 -17.13 -8.59
C ALA A 90 -0.72 -18.16 -9.05
N THR A 91 -1.23 -19.01 -8.15
CA THR A 91 -2.29 -19.99 -8.48
C THR A 91 -3.62 -19.33 -8.83
N PHE A 92 -3.81 -18.06 -8.49
CA PHE A 92 -4.95 -17.21 -8.84
C PHE A 92 -4.67 -16.25 -10.00
N GLY A 93 -3.54 -16.43 -10.70
CA GLY A 93 -3.16 -15.61 -11.86
C GLY A 93 -2.31 -14.38 -11.53
N PHE A 94 -1.89 -14.16 -10.28
CA PHE A 94 -0.96 -13.09 -9.89
C PHE A 94 0.49 -13.53 -10.16
N VAL A 95 0.81 -13.74 -11.43
CA VAL A 95 2.09 -14.32 -11.87
C VAL A 95 3.22 -13.31 -11.95
N ARG A 96 2.93 -12.02 -12.01
CA ARG A 96 3.96 -10.98 -11.95
C ARG A 96 4.32 -10.73 -10.50
N GLN A 97 5.52 -11.11 -10.11
CA GLN A 97 5.97 -11.06 -8.72
C GLN A 97 7.32 -10.37 -8.62
N ARG A 98 7.49 -9.53 -7.61
CA ARG A 98 8.75 -8.83 -7.37
C ARG A 98 8.97 -8.64 -5.87
N ALA A 99 10.10 -9.11 -5.37
CA ALA A 99 10.55 -8.78 -4.03
C ALA A 99 11.08 -7.34 -3.98
N ALA A 100 10.74 -6.61 -2.92
CA ALA A 100 11.31 -5.29 -2.66
C ALA A 100 12.77 -5.42 -2.23
N THR A 101 13.62 -4.50 -2.68
CA THR A 101 15.00 -4.42 -2.24
C THR A 101 15.09 -3.81 -0.82
N ALA A 102 16.26 -3.95 -0.18
CA ALA A 102 16.50 -3.34 1.13
C ALA A 102 16.36 -1.81 1.07
N GLU A 103 16.83 -1.18 0.01
CA GLU A 103 16.72 0.26 -0.20
C GLU A 103 15.24 0.70 -0.34
N GLU A 104 14.42 -0.09 -1.04
CA GLU A 104 12.99 0.20 -1.16
C GLU A 104 12.26 0.07 0.18
N ILE A 105 12.63 -0.92 1.00
CA ILE A 105 12.08 -1.08 2.36
C ILE A 105 12.49 0.10 3.25
N ASP A 106 13.75 0.54 3.19
CA ASP A 106 14.22 1.67 3.98
C ASP A 106 13.58 2.99 3.53
N ALA A 107 13.40 3.19 2.22
CA ALA A 107 12.65 4.32 1.68
C ALA A 107 11.18 4.32 2.15
N ALA A 108 10.52 3.16 2.15
CA ALA A 108 9.15 3.03 2.65
C ALA A 108 9.02 3.33 4.14
N ARG A 109 10.06 3.02 4.94
CA ARG A 109 10.15 3.40 6.36
C ARG A 109 10.27 4.90 6.55
N GLU A 110 11.11 5.55 5.75
CA GLU A 110 11.27 7.01 5.78
C GLU A 110 9.96 7.70 5.38
N ASP A 111 9.37 7.32 4.27
CA ASP A 111 8.06 7.82 3.82
C ASP A 111 6.96 7.64 4.88
N SER A 112 6.96 6.51 5.59
CA SER A 112 5.99 6.27 6.67
C SER A 112 6.18 7.22 7.87
N ARG A 113 7.43 7.60 8.18
CA ARG A 113 7.71 8.60 9.22
C ARG A 113 7.27 10.00 8.79
N ASP A 114 7.54 10.36 7.54
CA ASP A 114 7.15 11.65 6.97
C ASP A 114 5.62 11.81 6.91
N ARG A 115 4.89 10.77 6.48
CA ARG A 115 3.41 10.77 6.50
C ARG A 115 2.85 10.97 7.90
N ARG A 116 3.44 10.34 8.92
CA ARG A 116 3.02 10.57 10.32
C ARG A 116 3.26 11.99 10.78
N ALA A 117 4.36 12.62 10.36
CA ALA A 117 4.64 14.02 10.66
C ALA A 117 3.70 14.98 9.92
N ASP A 118 3.23 14.61 8.72
CA ASP A 118 2.30 15.42 7.93
C ASP A 118 0.82 15.19 8.28
N ALA A 119 0.49 14.15 9.05
CA ALA A 119 -0.89 13.85 9.47
C ALA A 119 -1.58 15.04 10.17
N ASP A 120 -0.81 15.92 10.84
CA ASP A 120 -1.33 17.14 11.47
C ASP A 120 -1.91 18.15 10.47
N ARG A 121 -1.48 18.12 9.21
CA ARG A 121 -1.96 19.00 8.13
C ARG A 121 -3.26 18.52 7.48
N THR A 122 -3.69 17.31 7.81
CA THR A 122 -4.93 16.72 7.29
C THR A 122 -6.06 17.02 8.25
N THR A 123 -7.16 17.57 7.74
CA THR A 123 -8.41 17.74 8.50
C THR A 123 -9.33 16.56 8.20
N VAL A 124 -9.89 15.96 9.26
CA VAL A 124 -10.81 14.81 9.15
C VAL A 124 -12.12 15.17 9.83
N GLN A 125 -13.23 14.82 9.21
CA GLN A 125 -14.58 14.97 9.75
C GLN A 125 -15.31 13.61 9.69
N PRO A 126 -15.88 13.14 10.80
CA PRO A 126 -15.89 13.77 12.12
C PRO A 126 -14.50 13.71 12.79
N ALA A 127 -14.20 14.70 13.63
CA ALA A 127 -12.85 14.93 14.17
C ALA A 127 -12.29 13.76 15.00
N GLN A 128 -13.13 12.98 15.68
CA GLN A 128 -12.73 11.80 16.44
C GLN A 128 -12.13 10.69 15.54
N CYS A 129 -12.40 10.73 14.24
CA CYS A 129 -11.88 9.74 13.28
C CYS A 129 -10.46 10.06 12.80
N LYS A 130 -9.89 11.23 13.14
CA LYS A 130 -8.52 11.57 12.74
C LYS A 130 -7.49 10.57 13.27
N ALA A 131 -7.57 10.19 14.54
CA ALA A 131 -6.65 9.21 15.12
C ALA A 131 -6.87 7.78 14.56
N PRO A 132 -8.11 7.23 14.50
CA PRO A 132 -8.35 5.93 13.86
C PRO A 132 -7.93 5.85 12.40
N LEU A 133 -8.00 6.94 11.64
CA LEU A 133 -7.60 6.98 10.23
C LEU A 133 -6.14 6.55 10.01
N THR A 134 -5.26 6.75 11.00
CA THR A 134 -3.86 6.32 10.93
C THR A 134 -3.68 4.80 10.77
N ALA A 135 -4.73 4.01 11.02
CA ALA A 135 -4.70 2.58 10.75
C ALA A 135 -4.54 2.25 9.26
N LEU A 136 -4.96 3.15 8.35
CA LEU A 136 -4.82 2.95 6.91
C LEU A 136 -3.38 3.10 6.43
N ASP A 137 -2.52 3.76 7.21
CA ASP A 137 -1.09 3.97 6.91
C ASP A 137 -0.18 2.90 7.54
N PHE A 138 -0.76 1.91 8.22
CA PHE A 138 0.03 0.85 8.83
C PHE A 138 0.63 -0.07 7.77
N SER A 139 1.90 -0.40 7.97
CA SER A 139 2.63 -1.36 7.15
C SER A 139 3.62 -2.11 8.05
N PRO A 140 3.64 -3.45 8.04
CA PRO A 140 4.59 -4.26 8.79
C PRO A 140 6.05 -3.91 8.52
N ILE A 141 6.41 -3.59 7.26
CA ILE A 141 7.80 -3.23 6.92
C ILE A 141 8.24 -1.92 7.55
N ALA A 142 7.30 -1.08 8.01
CA ALA A 142 7.59 0.18 8.69
C ALA A 142 7.82 0.03 10.20
N LEU A 143 7.74 -1.19 10.76
CA LEU A 143 8.06 -1.46 12.16
C LEU A 143 9.55 -1.24 12.41
N ASP A 144 9.87 -0.43 13.43
CA ASP A 144 11.25 -0.04 13.72
C ASP A 144 12.09 -1.26 14.14
N GLY A 145 13.24 -1.42 13.46
CA GLY A 145 14.21 -2.48 13.75
C GLY A 145 13.76 -3.91 13.42
N ALA A 146 12.61 -4.08 12.78
CA ALA A 146 12.13 -5.39 12.37
C ALA A 146 12.87 -5.89 11.11
N GLU A 147 13.23 -7.18 11.10
CA GLU A 147 13.51 -7.87 9.85
C GLU A 147 12.19 -8.00 9.09
N ALA A 148 12.17 -7.58 7.84
CA ALA A 148 10.94 -7.54 7.07
C ALA A 148 11.18 -7.83 5.59
N THR A 149 10.19 -8.44 4.98
CA THR A 149 10.15 -8.77 3.55
C THR A 149 8.84 -8.26 2.95
N ARG A 150 8.92 -7.70 1.74
CA ARG A 150 7.78 -7.31 0.94
C ARG A 150 7.88 -7.95 -0.44
N VAL A 151 6.75 -8.48 -0.92
CA VAL A 151 6.58 -8.96 -2.30
C VAL A 151 5.35 -8.29 -2.89
N ASP A 152 5.55 -7.62 -4.02
CA ASP A 152 4.47 -7.10 -4.85
C ASP A 152 4.00 -8.19 -5.83
N VAL A 153 2.70 -8.36 -5.98
CA VAL A 153 2.08 -9.33 -6.89
C VAL A 153 1.09 -8.65 -7.82
N GLY A 154 1.08 -9.03 -9.08
CA GLY A 154 0.21 -8.45 -10.10
C GLY A 154 -0.32 -9.49 -11.07
N ALA A 155 -1.51 -9.22 -11.61
CA ALA A 155 -2.14 -9.99 -12.69
C ALA A 155 -2.47 -9.06 -13.86
N ASP A 156 -2.50 -9.59 -15.09
CA ASP A 156 -2.84 -8.78 -16.27
C ASP A 156 -4.32 -8.34 -16.28
N THR A 157 -5.16 -9.07 -15.57
CA THR A 157 -6.60 -8.81 -15.43
C THR A 157 -6.94 -7.87 -14.29
N PHE A 158 -5.94 -7.43 -13.50
CA PHE A 158 -6.14 -6.56 -12.34
C PHE A 158 -5.41 -5.24 -12.51
N THR A 159 -6.16 -4.14 -12.51
CA THR A 159 -5.61 -2.78 -12.53
C THR A 159 -5.34 -2.33 -11.09
N GLY A 160 -4.19 -2.74 -10.56
CA GLY A 160 -3.78 -2.46 -9.19
C GLY A 160 -2.56 -3.27 -8.81
N THR A 161 -2.27 -3.31 -7.52
CA THR A 161 -1.16 -4.06 -6.94
C THR A 161 -1.66 -4.87 -5.76
N GLY A 162 -1.33 -6.15 -5.73
CA GLY A 162 -1.37 -6.96 -4.52
C GLY A 162 -0.01 -6.88 -3.83
N THR A 163 0.00 -6.91 -2.50
CA THR A 163 1.23 -6.85 -1.72
C THR A 163 1.14 -7.82 -0.56
N VAL A 164 2.19 -8.58 -0.31
CA VAL A 164 2.40 -9.29 0.95
C VAL A 164 3.58 -8.68 1.68
N GLU A 165 3.37 -8.32 2.94
CA GLU A 165 4.39 -7.82 3.83
C GLU A 165 4.47 -8.70 5.07
N VAL A 166 5.68 -9.13 5.41
CA VAL A 166 5.96 -9.93 6.59
C VAL A 166 7.03 -9.21 7.39
N ALA A 167 6.81 -9.06 8.69
CA ALA A 167 7.81 -8.52 9.59
C ALA A 167 7.93 -9.37 10.84
N ARG A 168 9.16 -9.58 11.31
CA ARG A 168 9.43 -10.25 12.59
C ARG A 168 9.11 -9.33 13.75
N LEU A 169 8.41 -9.87 14.75
CA LEU A 169 7.96 -9.08 15.89
C LEU A 169 9.00 -9.06 16.99
N THR A 170 9.47 -7.86 17.32
CA THR A 170 10.13 -7.55 18.59
C THR A 170 9.09 -7.25 19.67
N GLY A 171 9.52 -7.07 20.92
CA GLY A 171 8.59 -6.69 21.99
C GLY A 171 7.83 -5.40 21.71
N GLN A 172 8.51 -4.38 21.18
CA GLN A 172 7.89 -3.10 20.78
C GLN A 172 7.00 -3.28 19.53
N GLY A 173 7.50 -3.98 18.51
CA GLY A 173 6.72 -4.24 17.29
C GLY A 173 5.39 -4.96 17.58
N ARG A 174 5.37 -5.89 18.54
CA ARG A 174 4.13 -6.53 18.98
C ARG A 174 3.13 -5.53 19.55
N GLN A 175 3.56 -4.63 20.41
CA GLN A 175 2.69 -3.60 20.97
C GLN A 175 2.15 -2.66 19.89
N ASP A 176 2.95 -2.35 18.88
CA ASP A 176 2.53 -1.50 17.77
C ASP A 176 1.49 -2.20 16.88
N VAL A 177 1.65 -3.49 16.63
CA VAL A 177 0.66 -4.31 15.92
C VAL A 177 -0.64 -4.47 16.71
N GLU A 178 -0.56 -4.74 18.02
CA GLU A 178 -1.75 -4.82 18.88
C GLU A 178 -2.52 -3.50 18.89
N ARG A 179 -1.81 -2.38 18.97
CA ARG A 179 -2.41 -1.04 18.87
C ARG A 179 -3.04 -0.80 17.49
N HIS A 180 -2.38 -1.24 16.42
CA HIS A 180 -2.95 -1.17 15.08
C HIS A 180 -4.28 -1.93 14.97
N ILE A 181 -4.35 -3.18 15.45
CA ILE A 181 -5.59 -3.98 15.46
C ILE A 181 -6.70 -3.26 16.23
N GLN A 182 -6.39 -2.69 17.39
CA GLN A 182 -7.35 -1.90 18.16
C GLN A 182 -7.83 -0.67 17.38
N THR A 183 -6.91 0.01 16.68
CA THR A 183 -7.22 1.19 15.87
C THR A 183 -8.10 0.83 14.66
N VAL A 184 -7.84 -0.30 14.01
CA VAL A 184 -8.72 -0.82 12.93
C VAL A 184 -10.13 -1.11 13.46
N ASN A 185 -10.24 -1.72 14.65
CA ASN A 185 -11.54 -1.99 15.25
C ASN A 185 -12.31 -0.69 15.55
N ALA A 186 -11.63 0.34 16.07
CA ALA A 186 -12.24 1.66 16.30
C ALA A 186 -12.65 2.33 14.97
N LEU A 187 -11.80 2.24 13.92
CA LEU A 187 -12.11 2.76 12.60
C LEU A 187 -13.40 2.14 12.03
N ARG A 188 -13.52 0.82 12.13
CA ARG A 188 -14.68 0.07 11.64
C ARG A 188 -15.96 0.33 12.47
N ALA A 189 -15.82 0.52 13.77
CA ALA A 189 -16.96 0.73 14.66
C ALA A 189 -17.54 2.15 14.54
N ASP A 190 -16.66 3.17 14.52
CA ASP A 190 -17.05 4.55 14.77
C ASP A 190 -16.79 5.49 13.58
N CYS A 191 -16.05 5.04 12.55
CA CYS A 191 -15.52 5.88 11.47
C CYS A 191 -15.74 5.26 10.09
N ARG A 192 -16.94 4.74 9.83
CA ARG A 192 -17.26 4.10 8.54
C ARG A 192 -17.33 5.07 7.38
N GLU A 193 -17.70 6.32 7.65
CA GLU A 193 -17.79 7.39 6.66
C GLU A 193 -17.08 8.62 7.21
N MET A 194 -16.15 9.16 6.42
CA MET A 194 -15.36 10.32 6.79
C MET A 194 -15.15 11.23 5.60
N THR A 195 -14.95 12.52 5.88
CA THR A 195 -14.38 13.46 4.91
C THR A 195 -12.98 13.82 5.34
N MET A 196 -12.06 13.80 4.40
CA MET A 196 -10.67 14.17 4.61
C MET A 196 -10.31 15.32 3.68
N THR A 197 -9.87 16.44 4.26
CA THR A 197 -9.38 17.60 3.50
C THR A 197 -7.85 17.57 3.52
N VAL A 198 -7.24 17.54 2.36
CA VAL A 198 -5.79 17.45 2.16
C VAL A 198 -5.31 18.64 1.35
N GLN A 199 -4.15 19.18 1.72
CA GLN A 199 -3.45 20.18 0.92
C GLN A 199 -2.54 19.48 -0.09
N GLU A 200 -2.89 19.55 -1.38
CA GLU A 200 -2.10 19.01 -2.49
C GLU A 200 -1.45 20.15 -3.29
N GLY A 201 -0.19 20.44 -3.01
CA GLY A 201 0.48 21.63 -3.56
C GLY A 201 -0.24 22.92 -3.11
N ASP A 202 -0.70 23.72 -4.08
CA ASP A 202 -1.47 24.94 -3.82
C ASP A 202 -2.99 24.71 -3.77
N ALA A 203 -3.46 23.50 -4.03
CA ALA A 203 -4.87 23.14 -4.03
C ALA A 203 -5.28 22.44 -2.73
N THR A 204 -6.52 22.66 -2.32
CA THR A 204 -7.17 21.90 -1.25
C THR A 204 -8.15 20.93 -1.88
N VAL A 205 -8.02 19.64 -1.56
CA VAL A 205 -8.88 18.59 -2.09
C VAL A 205 -9.63 17.92 -0.96
N ASP A 206 -10.93 17.78 -1.15
CA ASP A 206 -11.80 17.04 -0.22
C ASP A 206 -12.04 15.63 -0.76
N TYR A 207 -11.79 14.65 0.08
CA TYR A 207 -12.05 13.23 -0.17
C TYR A 207 -13.13 12.72 0.76
N ARG A 208 -14.03 11.89 0.24
CA ARG A 208 -14.86 11.01 1.03
C ARG A 208 -14.14 9.68 1.19
N LEU A 209 -14.04 9.19 2.41
CA LEU A 209 -13.55 7.85 2.73
C LEU A 209 -14.68 7.02 3.31
N GLU A 210 -14.83 5.82 2.78
CA GLU A 210 -15.77 4.82 3.28
C GLU A 210 -14.97 3.60 3.74
N VAL A 211 -15.27 3.09 4.94
CA VAL A 211 -14.64 1.91 5.53
C VAL A 211 -15.70 0.86 5.79
N SER A 212 -15.45 -0.34 5.32
CA SER A 212 -16.35 -1.49 5.48
C SER A 212 -15.60 -2.73 5.95
N ASP A 213 -16.37 -3.70 6.40
CA ASP A 213 -15.84 -5.01 6.76
C ASP A 213 -15.48 -5.78 5.48
N ALA A 214 -14.29 -6.39 5.45
CA ALA A 214 -13.97 -7.34 4.40
C ALA A 214 -14.88 -8.59 4.54
N PRO A 215 -15.39 -9.16 3.44
CA PRO A 215 -16.30 -10.31 3.47
C PRO A 215 -15.53 -11.62 3.72
N LEU A 216 -15.02 -11.79 4.95
CA LEU A 216 -14.21 -12.93 5.37
C LEU A 216 -14.96 -14.26 5.33
N SER A 217 -14.20 -15.33 5.11
CA SER A 217 -14.67 -16.72 5.24
C SER A 217 -14.69 -17.16 6.71
N ASP A 218 -15.54 -18.15 7.02
CA ASP A 218 -15.51 -18.80 8.34
C ASP A 218 -14.15 -19.48 8.56
N GLY A 219 -13.54 -19.23 9.73
CA GLY A 219 -12.25 -19.82 10.09
C GLY A 219 -11.04 -19.12 9.44
N THR A 220 -11.21 -17.93 8.91
CA THR A 220 -10.10 -17.10 8.40
C THR A 220 -9.00 -16.93 9.44
N PRO A 221 -7.70 -16.97 9.07
CA PRO A 221 -6.61 -16.65 9.99
C PRO A 221 -6.46 -15.15 10.26
N ALA A 222 -7.17 -14.29 9.52
CA ALA A 222 -7.06 -12.84 9.66
C ALA A 222 -7.60 -12.37 11.02
N GLN A 223 -6.78 -11.63 11.76
CA GLN A 223 -7.16 -11.02 13.04
C GLN A 223 -7.67 -9.59 12.86
N SER A 224 -7.35 -8.98 11.74
CA SER A 224 -7.83 -7.67 11.32
C SER A 224 -8.08 -7.70 9.82
N ALA A 225 -9.23 -7.18 9.40
CA ALA A 225 -9.56 -7.08 7.98
C ALA A 225 -10.50 -5.89 7.73
N LEU A 226 -10.24 -5.14 6.67
CA LEU A 226 -11.09 -4.04 6.23
C LEU A 226 -10.98 -3.82 4.72
N VAL A 227 -12.02 -3.19 4.18
CA VAL A 227 -12.02 -2.54 2.87
C VAL A 227 -12.21 -1.05 3.08
N TRP A 228 -11.47 -0.23 2.36
CA TRP A 228 -11.72 1.20 2.34
C TRP A 228 -11.70 1.76 0.92
N GLU A 229 -12.49 2.78 0.70
CA GLU A 229 -12.62 3.46 -0.57
C GLU A 229 -12.38 4.95 -0.40
N ARG A 230 -11.69 5.55 -1.37
CA ARG A 230 -11.44 6.97 -1.42
C ARG A 230 -12.03 7.55 -2.71
N THR A 231 -12.91 8.52 -2.54
CA THR A 231 -13.59 9.23 -3.62
C THR A 231 -13.31 10.73 -3.49
N VAL A 232 -12.95 11.43 -4.57
CA VAL A 232 -12.96 12.91 -4.54
C VAL A 232 -14.38 13.36 -4.29
N ALA A 233 -14.60 14.30 -3.38
CA ALA A 233 -15.95 14.67 -2.91
C ALA A 233 -16.87 15.16 -4.04
N SER A 234 -16.31 15.70 -5.14
CA SER A 234 -17.05 16.11 -6.33
C SER A 234 -17.37 14.97 -7.32
N GLU A 235 -16.86 13.76 -7.09
CA GLU A 235 -17.04 12.59 -7.95
C GLU A 235 -17.97 11.57 -7.30
N SER A 236 -18.52 10.67 -8.11
CA SER A 236 -19.43 9.61 -7.67
C SER A 236 -18.75 8.25 -7.54
N GLU A 237 -17.63 8.04 -8.24
CA GLU A 237 -16.92 6.75 -8.26
C GLU A 237 -15.65 6.80 -7.43
N PRO A 238 -15.33 5.74 -6.68
CA PRO A 238 -14.07 5.62 -5.98
C PRO A 238 -12.89 5.70 -6.94
N GLN A 239 -11.93 6.56 -6.62
CA GLN A 239 -10.64 6.61 -7.33
C GLN A 239 -9.70 5.50 -6.89
N LEU A 240 -9.85 5.08 -5.64
CA LEU A 240 -9.01 4.08 -5.02
C LEU A 240 -9.83 3.23 -4.05
N THR A 241 -9.69 1.92 -4.20
CA THR A 241 -10.19 0.94 -3.23
C THR A 241 -9.02 0.12 -2.74
N ALA A 242 -8.96 -0.11 -1.46
CA ALA A 242 -7.99 -1.01 -0.85
C ALA A 242 -8.68 -2.01 0.07
N GLN A 243 -8.18 -3.23 0.04
CA GLN A 243 -8.51 -4.28 0.96
C GLN A 243 -7.26 -4.74 1.68
N VAL A 244 -7.34 -4.84 3.00
CA VAL A 244 -6.19 -5.18 3.85
C VAL A 244 -6.59 -6.24 4.85
N LEU A 245 -5.83 -7.33 4.89
CA LEU A 245 -5.96 -8.41 5.86
C LEU A 245 -4.65 -8.56 6.63
N THR A 246 -4.74 -8.72 7.94
CA THR A 246 -3.56 -8.86 8.82
C THR A 246 -3.73 -10.07 9.71
N ALA A 247 -2.69 -10.90 9.80
CA ALA A 247 -2.56 -11.99 10.75
C ALA A 247 -1.30 -11.84 11.59
N VAL A 248 -1.33 -12.32 12.83
CA VAL A 248 -0.23 -12.22 13.79
C VAL A 248 0.05 -13.58 14.39
N THR A 249 1.32 -14.00 14.38
CA THR A 249 1.79 -15.20 15.06
C THR A 249 2.55 -14.85 16.35
N SER A 250 3.21 -15.84 16.96
CA SER A 250 4.07 -15.59 18.13
C SER A 250 5.23 -14.65 17.84
N ASP A 251 5.74 -14.58 16.61
CA ASP A 251 6.99 -13.90 16.27
C ASP A 251 6.97 -13.16 14.91
N ALA A 252 5.83 -13.18 14.21
CA ALA A 252 5.67 -12.44 12.96
C ALA A 252 4.29 -11.77 12.83
N VAL A 253 4.22 -10.73 12.00
CA VAL A 253 3.00 -10.17 11.46
C VAL A 253 3.03 -10.30 9.95
N VAL A 254 1.92 -10.76 9.39
CA VAL A 254 1.71 -10.87 7.94
C VAL A 254 0.57 -9.95 7.56
N MET A 255 0.77 -9.13 6.55
CA MET A 255 -0.26 -8.29 5.96
C MET A 255 -0.36 -8.58 4.46
N VAL A 256 -1.56 -8.84 3.99
CA VAL A 256 -1.88 -8.93 2.56
C VAL A 256 -2.80 -7.79 2.21
N SER A 257 -2.47 -7.05 1.16
CA SER A 257 -3.31 -5.97 0.66
C SER A 257 -3.48 -6.06 -0.84
N PHE A 258 -4.66 -5.66 -1.32
CA PHE A 258 -4.95 -5.37 -2.72
C PHE A 258 -5.39 -3.92 -2.82
N VAL A 259 -4.72 -3.16 -3.67
CA VAL A 259 -4.98 -1.73 -3.86
C VAL A 259 -5.15 -1.45 -5.35
N GLY A 260 -6.25 -0.80 -5.72
CA GLY A 260 -6.54 -0.54 -7.12
C GLY A 260 -7.91 0.11 -7.31
N ARG A 261 -8.60 -0.30 -8.35
CA ARG A 261 -9.96 0.14 -8.66
C ARG A 261 -10.98 -0.61 -7.78
N PRO A 262 -12.29 -0.31 -7.86
CA PRO A 262 -13.34 -0.89 -7.00
C PRO A 262 -13.36 -2.41 -6.91
N GLU A 263 -12.86 -3.11 -7.93
CA GLU A 263 -12.75 -4.58 -7.90
C GLU A 263 -11.86 -5.10 -6.78
N ALA A 264 -10.87 -4.31 -6.32
CA ALA A 264 -9.99 -4.70 -5.21
C ALA A 264 -10.75 -4.97 -3.89
N GLY A 265 -11.94 -4.38 -3.70
CA GLY A 265 -12.80 -4.61 -2.53
C GLY A 265 -13.74 -5.80 -2.65
N ARG A 266 -13.74 -6.54 -3.77
CA ARG A 266 -14.67 -7.66 -3.98
C ARG A 266 -14.27 -8.89 -3.18
N LYS A 267 -15.28 -9.76 -2.93
CA LYS A 267 -15.11 -11.01 -2.19
C LYS A 267 -14.04 -11.93 -2.79
N GLU A 268 -13.86 -11.93 -4.10
CA GLU A 268 -12.85 -12.74 -4.78
C GLU A 268 -11.45 -12.38 -4.31
N PHE A 269 -11.16 -11.08 -4.13
CA PHE A 269 -9.88 -10.62 -3.61
C PHE A 269 -9.71 -10.93 -2.12
N THR A 270 -10.80 -10.91 -1.34
CA THR A 270 -10.78 -11.38 0.05
C THR A 270 -10.34 -12.83 0.12
N LEU A 271 -10.95 -13.71 -0.68
CA LEU A 271 -10.60 -15.12 -0.72
C LEU A 271 -9.12 -15.34 -1.11
N ILE A 272 -8.62 -14.60 -2.09
CA ILE A 272 -7.21 -14.68 -2.50
C ILE A 272 -6.31 -14.21 -1.34
N ALA A 273 -6.65 -13.11 -0.68
CA ALA A 273 -5.88 -12.61 0.46
C ALA A 273 -5.87 -13.59 1.65
N GLU A 274 -7.00 -14.23 1.96
CA GLU A 274 -7.09 -15.27 2.99
C GLU A 274 -6.20 -16.48 2.67
N GLU A 275 -6.19 -16.93 1.41
CA GLU A 275 -5.35 -18.02 0.96
C GLU A 275 -3.85 -17.67 0.99
N MET A 276 -3.49 -16.43 0.64
CA MET A 276 -2.12 -15.94 0.77
C MET A 276 -1.68 -15.89 2.25
N LEU A 277 -2.54 -15.39 3.14
CA LEU A 277 -2.28 -15.40 4.59
C LEU A 277 -2.09 -16.83 5.11
N ALA A 278 -2.99 -17.74 4.74
CA ALA A 278 -2.91 -19.13 5.18
C ALA A 278 -1.60 -19.80 4.70
N ALA A 279 -1.18 -19.55 3.46
CA ALA A 279 0.08 -20.05 2.92
C ALA A 279 1.30 -19.49 3.67
N ALA A 280 1.31 -18.18 3.95
CA ALA A 280 2.38 -17.55 4.73
C ALA A 280 2.48 -18.18 6.13
N LEU A 281 1.36 -18.32 6.83
CA LEU A 281 1.32 -18.88 8.19
C LEU A 281 1.70 -20.37 8.25
N ALA A 282 1.48 -21.12 7.17
CA ALA A 282 1.93 -22.51 7.07
C ALA A 282 3.44 -22.66 6.85
N ALA A 283 4.13 -21.59 6.42
CA ALA A 283 5.58 -21.54 6.21
C ALA A 283 6.36 -20.92 7.38
N ASP A 284 5.65 -20.58 8.47
CA ASP A 284 6.18 -20.03 9.73
C ASP A 284 7.13 -20.99 10.49
#